data_ae25ae500b038b488aa2032a3360b302
#
_entry.id   ae25ae500b038b488aa2032a3360b302
#
_cell.length_a   1.000
_cell.length_b   1.000
_cell.length_c   1.000
_cell.angle_alpha   90.00
_cell.angle_beta   90.00
_cell.angle_gamma   90.00
#
_symmetry.space_group_name_H-M   'P 1'
#
loop_
_entity.id
_entity.type
_entity.pdbx_description
1 polymer ?
#
loop_
_entity_poly.entity_id
_entity_poly.type
_entity_poly.pdbx_seq_one_letter_code
_entity_poly.pdbx_strand_id
1 'polypeptide(L)'
;MRGKEEIKKTIEEGKAVLGIEFGSTRIKAVLIDEDKSPIASGSYDWENQLVDNIWTYSMEKIQNGLQGCYQDLVKDVEAKYNVKLTKFAALGVSAMMHGYLAFDENDELLVPFRTWRNTITEEASEKLTELFSYHIPQRWSIAHLYQAILNGEEHVKDVRYITTLAGYIHWKLTGKKVLGNGDAAGMFPIDIATKKFNEKMMDQFDELTAEKNFPWKIREILPEVLVAGEGAGVLTEEGAKLLDPTGTLQSGIPMCPPEGDAGTGMVATNSVAVRTGNVSAGTSVFAMAVLEKDLTKPYEEIDLVTTPAGDLVAMVHCNNCTSDLNAWVNLFREFAESMGMTADMNQIFGTLYNKALEGDSDCGGLLAYNYFSGEHITGFNEGRPLFVRKPDSKFNLANFMRVHLYTSLGALKTGMNILLKKEHVALDRMMGHGGLFKTKGVGQRILAGAIDTPVYVMETAGEGGAWGIALLADYLIKKEDKESLTDYLENKVFHDAVGTGMDPVAEDVEGYEKFMETYAKGLAIEKAAVENL
;
A
#
# COMPACT_ATOMS: atom_id res chain seq x y z
N MET A 1 -3.25 -27.08 10.16
CA MET A 1 -2.88 -27.19 8.73
C MET A 1 -3.40 -28.51 8.17
N ARG A 2 -4.10 -28.44 7.03
CA ARG A 2 -4.58 -29.63 6.33
C ARG A 2 -3.44 -30.52 5.86
N GLY A 3 -3.71 -31.84 5.75
CA GLY A 3 -2.74 -32.79 5.24
C GLY A 3 -2.52 -32.64 3.71
N LYS A 4 -1.36 -33.07 3.21
CA LYS A 4 -0.99 -32.95 1.78
C LYS A 4 -2.07 -33.53 0.84
N GLU A 5 -2.68 -34.66 1.18
CA GLU A 5 -3.72 -35.33 0.38
C GLU A 5 -5.04 -34.53 0.37
N GLU A 6 -5.38 -33.86 1.47
CA GLU A 6 -6.57 -32.98 1.53
C GLU A 6 -6.39 -31.74 0.66
N ILE A 7 -5.19 -31.10 0.71
CA ILE A 7 -4.85 -29.97 -0.13
C ILE A 7 -4.86 -30.38 -1.61
N LYS A 8 -4.28 -31.55 -1.95
CA LYS A 8 -4.33 -32.12 -3.29
C LYS A 8 -5.76 -32.21 -3.80
N LYS A 9 -6.67 -32.78 -2.99
CA LYS A 9 -8.09 -32.90 -3.32
C LYS A 9 -8.76 -31.53 -3.53
N THR A 10 -8.46 -30.56 -2.67
CA THR A 10 -8.96 -29.17 -2.80
C THR A 10 -8.58 -28.58 -4.17
N ILE A 11 -7.34 -28.80 -4.63
CA ILE A 11 -6.86 -28.31 -5.94
C ILE A 11 -7.56 -29.07 -7.09
N GLU A 12 -7.63 -30.41 -7.02
CA GLU A 12 -8.26 -31.24 -8.05
C GLU A 12 -9.76 -30.93 -8.22
N GLU A 13 -10.45 -30.62 -7.12
CA GLU A 13 -11.86 -30.22 -7.13
C GLU A 13 -12.07 -28.75 -7.56
N GLY A 14 -10.98 -27.96 -7.72
CA GLY A 14 -11.02 -26.55 -8.07
C GLY A 14 -11.64 -25.68 -6.97
N LYS A 15 -11.42 -26.02 -5.72
CA LYS A 15 -11.90 -25.27 -4.54
C LYS A 15 -10.91 -24.23 -4.03
N ALA A 16 -9.67 -24.29 -4.49
CA ALA A 16 -8.66 -23.30 -4.15
C ALA A 16 -8.98 -21.94 -4.78
N VAL A 17 -8.53 -20.86 -4.17
CA VAL A 17 -8.73 -19.48 -4.63
C VAL A 17 -7.38 -18.86 -4.94
N LEU A 18 -7.30 -18.14 -6.05
CA LEU A 18 -6.07 -17.50 -6.53
C LEU A 18 -6.12 -15.98 -6.36
N GLY A 19 -5.06 -15.41 -5.80
CA GLY A 19 -4.79 -13.97 -5.83
C GLY A 19 -3.50 -13.68 -6.58
N ILE A 20 -3.50 -12.67 -7.43
CA ILE A 20 -2.32 -12.18 -8.15
C ILE A 20 -2.13 -10.70 -7.86
N GLU A 21 -0.93 -10.31 -7.43
CA GLU A 21 -0.57 -8.93 -7.13
C GLU A 21 0.61 -8.46 -7.99
N PHE A 22 0.45 -7.30 -8.63
CA PHE A 22 1.50 -6.62 -9.37
C PHE A 22 2.15 -5.54 -8.50
N GLY A 23 3.14 -5.95 -7.69
CA GLY A 23 3.98 -5.01 -6.95
C GLY A 23 5.01 -4.31 -7.84
N SER A 24 5.64 -3.24 -7.35
CA SER A 24 6.57 -2.41 -8.14
C SER A 24 7.84 -3.13 -8.61
N THR A 25 8.29 -4.16 -7.89
CA THR A 25 9.53 -4.91 -8.21
C THR A 25 9.29 -6.39 -8.41
N ARG A 26 8.11 -6.87 -8.04
CA ARG A 26 7.75 -8.30 -8.12
C ARG A 26 6.26 -8.47 -8.31
N ILE A 27 5.88 -9.37 -9.21
CA ILE A 27 4.53 -9.90 -9.32
C ILE A 27 4.48 -11.16 -8.46
N LYS A 28 3.45 -11.33 -7.65
CA LYS A 28 3.26 -12.47 -6.74
C LYS A 28 1.89 -13.10 -6.95
N ALA A 29 1.84 -14.41 -7.01
CA ALA A 29 0.61 -15.19 -7.01
C ALA A 29 0.56 -16.04 -5.73
N VAL A 30 -0.60 -16.11 -5.10
CA VAL A 30 -0.85 -16.94 -3.91
C VAL A 30 -2.11 -17.75 -4.12
N LEU A 31 -1.98 -19.06 -3.98
CA LEU A 31 -3.09 -19.99 -3.97
C LEU A 31 -3.45 -20.33 -2.54
N ILE A 32 -4.70 -20.15 -2.14
CA ILE A 32 -5.20 -20.47 -0.80
C ILE A 32 -6.19 -21.63 -0.83
N ASP A 33 -6.23 -22.38 0.26
CA ASP A 33 -7.21 -23.45 0.48
C ASP A 33 -8.50 -22.93 1.13
N GLU A 34 -9.39 -23.86 1.49
CA GLU A 34 -10.66 -23.55 2.14
C GLU A 34 -10.49 -22.97 3.55
N ASP A 35 -9.33 -23.18 4.20
CA ASP A 35 -8.96 -22.58 5.50
C ASP A 35 -8.25 -21.21 5.32
N LYS A 36 -8.21 -20.69 4.09
CA LYS A 36 -7.55 -19.42 3.68
C LYS A 36 -6.03 -19.44 3.87
N SER A 37 -5.47 -20.62 4.12
CA SER A 37 -4.02 -20.80 4.25
C SER A 37 -3.34 -20.81 2.89
N PRO A 38 -2.20 -20.11 2.73
CA PRO A 38 -1.38 -20.23 1.53
C PRO A 38 -0.87 -21.67 1.34
N ILE A 39 -1.17 -22.28 0.20
CA ILE A 39 -0.76 -23.65 -0.12
C ILE A 39 0.30 -23.70 -1.23
N ALA A 40 0.28 -22.74 -2.13
CA ALA A 40 1.30 -22.58 -3.16
C ALA A 40 1.47 -21.11 -3.53
N SER A 41 2.61 -20.78 -4.11
CA SER A 41 2.91 -19.42 -4.58
C SER A 41 3.73 -19.43 -5.85
N GLY A 42 3.64 -18.33 -6.61
CA GLY A 42 4.49 -18.05 -7.75
C GLY A 42 4.95 -16.60 -7.70
N SER A 43 6.03 -16.31 -8.40
CA SER A 43 6.58 -14.97 -8.46
C SER A 43 7.25 -14.67 -9.79
N TYR A 44 7.37 -13.40 -10.10
CA TYR A 44 8.10 -12.90 -11.26
C TYR A 44 8.72 -11.55 -10.92
N ASP A 45 10.04 -11.46 -10.97
CA ASP A 45 10.74 -10.19 -10.72
C ASP A 45 10.72 -9.33 -11.99
N TRP A 46 10.42 -8.07 -11.84
CA TRP A 46 10.40 -7.08 -12.90
C TRP A 46 10.81 -5.70 -12.42
N GLU A 47 11.06 -4.78 -13.33
CA GLU A 47 11.53 -3.44 -12.98
C GLU A 47 10.78 -2.35 -13.74
N ASN A 48 10.51 -1.26 -13.04
CA ASN A 48 10.04 0.00 -13.59
C ASN A 48 11.16 0.63 -14.45
N GLN A 49 10.80 1.15 -15.62
CA GLN A 49 11.75 1.73 -16.57
C GLN A 49 11.50 3.23 -16.72
N LEU A 50 12.56 4.00 -16.83
CA LEU A 50 12.49 5.41 -17.20
C LEU A 50 12.70 5.52 -18.71
N VAL A 51 11.64 5.83 -19.45
CA VAL A 51 11.65 6.00 -20.91
C VAL A 51 11.13 7.40 -21.23
N ASP A 52 11.92 8.21 -21.92
CA ASP A 52 11.57 9.61 -22.26
C ASP A 52 11.08 10.42 -21.03
N ASN A 53 11.77 10.28 -19.92
CA ASN A 53 11.45 10.86 -18.61
C ASN A 53 10.11 10.40 -17.99
N ILE A 54 9.53 9.29 -18.47
CA ILE A 54 8.33 8.67 -17.91
C ILE A 54 8.69 7.33 -17.26
N TRP A 55 8.36 7.18 -15.98
CA TRP A 55 8.42 5.89 -15.30
C TRP A 55 7.27 5.01 -15.78
N THR A 56 7.60 3.87 -16.39
CA THR A 56 6.66 3.01 -17.08
C THR A 56 7.00 1.52 -16.97
N TYR A 57 6.03 0.67 -17.31
CA TYR A 57 6.21 -0.73 -17.70
C TYR A 57 5.59 -0.90 -19.08
N SER A 58 6.28 -1.58 -19.99
CA SER A 58 5.69 -1.90 -21.30
C SER A 58 4.55 -2.92 -21.16
N MET A 59 3.58 -2.87 -22.07
CA MET A 59 2.47 -3.84 -22.10
C MET A 59 2.96 -5.28 -22.28
N GLU A 60 4.03 -5.47 -23.03
CA GLU A 60 4.70 -6.78 -23.18
C GLU A 60 5.25 -7.29 -21.84
N LYS A 61 5.92 -6.42 -21.05
CA LYS A 61 6.42 -6.81 -19.73
C LYS A 61 5.29 -7.15 -18.75
N ILE A 62 4.18 -6.42 -18.80
CA ILE A 62 2.99 -6.70 -17.99
C ILE A 62 2.46 -8.10 -18.32
N GLN A 63 2.30 -8.41 -19.62
CA GLN A 63 1.83 -9.72 -20.06
C GLN A 63 2.80 -10.85 -19.70
N ASN A 64 4.09 -10.67 -19.99
CA ASN A 64 5.13 -11.66 -19.68
C ASN A 64 5.22 -11.91 -18.18
N GLY A 65 5.08 -10.85 -17.37
CA GLY A 65 5.08 -10.94 -15.92
C GLY A 65 3.88 -11.71 -15.37
N LEU A 66 2.67 -11.45 -15.90
CA LEU A 66 1.46 -12.19 -15.56
C LEU A 66 1.63 -13.69 -15.83
N GLN A 67 2.04 -14.03 -17.04
CA GLN A 67 2.25 -15.42 -17.47
C GLN A 67 3.37 -16.10 -16.71
N GLY A 68 4.51 -15.43 -16.52
CA GLY A 68 5.66 -15.95 -15.79
C GLY A 68 5.34 -16.26 -14.34
N CYS A 69 4.64 -15.35 -13.67
CA CYS A 69 4.20 -15.54 -12.29
C CYS A 69 3.21 -16.71 -12.15
N TYR A 70 2.25 -16.81 -13.05
CA TYR A 70 1.30 -17.93 -13.07
C TYR A 70 1.99 -19.28 -13.35
N GLN A 71 2.91 -19.33 -14.31
CA GLN A 71 3.68 -20.55 -14.59
C GLN A 71 4.56 -20.99 -13.43
N ASP A 72 5.12 -20.05 -12.66
CA ASP A 72 5.90 -20.33 -11.47
C ASP A 72 4.99 -20.96 -10.38
N LEU A 73 3.78 -20.42 -10.17
CA LEU A 73 2.76 -21.01 -9.31
C LEU A 73 2.40 -22.44 -9.74
N VAL A 74 2.18 -22.67 -11.03
CA VAL A 74 1.84 -24.03 -11.56
C VAL A 74 2.95 -25.03 -11.23
N LYS A 75 4.21 -24.64 -11.39
CA LYS A 75 5.36 -25.47 -11.03
C LYS A 75 5.42 -25.78 -9.53
N ASP A 76 5.14 -24.78 -8.69
CA ASP A 76 5.11 -24.96 -7.23
C ASP A 76 4.00 -25.95 -6.80
N VAL A 77 2.81 -25.83 -7.40
CA VAL A 77 1.69 -26.77 -7.18
C VAL A 77 2.08 -28.19 -7.61
N GLU A 78 2.66 -28.34 -8.79
CA GLU A 78 3.07 -29.65 -9.29
C GLU A 78 4.16 -30.28 -8.41
N ALA A 79 5.16 -29.49 -8.02
CA ALA A 79 6.25 -29.96 -7.15
C ALA A 79 5.76 -30.37 -5.75
N LYS A 80 4.84 -29.62 -5.15
CA LYS A 80 4.33 -29.87 -3.81
C LYS A 80 3.30 -31.01 -3.76
N TYR A 81 2.37 -31.04 -4.72
CA TYR A 81 1.18 -31.87 -4.67
C TYR A 81 1.05 -32.89 -5.78
N ASN A 82 1.90 -32.83 -6.82
CA ASN A 82 1.84 -33.67 -8.02
C ASN A 82 0.45 -33.63 -8.69
N VAL A 83 -0.08 -32.41 -8.87
CA VAL A 83 -1.40 -32.11 -9.45
C VAL A 83 -1.25 -31.04 -10.52
N LYS A 84 -2.02 -31.16 -11.61
CA LYS A 84 -2.16 -30.09 -12.60
C LYS A 84 -3.23 -29.09 -12.15
N LEU A 85 -2.86 -27.82 -12.19
CA LEU A 85 -3.74 -26.71 -11.87
C LEU A 85 -4.62 -26.38 -13.10
N THR A 86 -5.91 -26.72 -13.04
CA THR A 86 -6.82 -26.56 -14.20
C THR A 86 -7.96 -25.59 -13.95
N LYS A 87 -8.29 -25.31 -12.69
CA LYS A 87 -9.41 -24.45 -12.28
C LYS A 87 -9.24 -23.95 -10.87
N PHE A 88 -9.95 -22.85 -10.54
CA PHE A 88 -10.07 -22.28 -9.20
C PHE A 88 -11.53 -22.05 -8.86
N ALA A 89 -11.82 -21.86 -7.56
CA ALA A 89 -13.14 -21.44 -7.11
C ALA A 89 -13.41 -19.95 -7.43
N ALA A 90 -12.40 -19.12 -7.29
CA ALA A 90 -12.41 -17.70 -7.63
C ALA A 90 -10.99 -17.18 -7.90
N LEU A 91 -10.91 -16.02 -8.53
CA LEU A 91 -9.65 -15.33 -8.86
C LEU A 91 -9.79 -13.84 -8.57
N GLY A 92 -8.73 -13.24 -8.02
CA GLY A 92 -8.60 -11.81 -7.84
C GLY A 92 -7.28 -11.25 -8.37
N VAL A 93 -7.30 -9.99 -8.82
CA VAL A 93 -6.12 -9.24 -9.27
C VAL A 93 -5.97 -7.99 -8.43
N SER A 94 -4.77 -7.78 -7.92
CA SER A 94 -4.33 -6.56 -7.26
C SER A 94 -3.11 -5.99 -7.99
N ALA A 95 -2.92 -4.67 -7.90
CA ALA A 95 -1.73 -4.03 -8.44
C ALA A 95 -1.35 -2.79 -7.63
N MET A 96 -0.15 -2.26 -7.86
CA MET A 96 0.23 -0.93 -7.40
C MET A 96 -0.85 0.07 -7.82
N MET A 97 -1.29 0.87 -6.88
CA MET A 97 -2.35 1.87 -7.09
C MET A 97 -1.91 3.00 -8.04
N HIS A 98 -2.90 3.78 -8.46
CA HIS A 98 -2.71 5.02 -9.22
C HIS A 98 -2.19 4.81 -10.64
N GLY A 99 -1.68 5.88 -11.23
CA GLY A 99 -1.13 5.88 -12.58
C GLY A 99 -2.18 6.15 -13.65
N TYR A 100 -1.73 6.11 -14.91
CA TYR A 100 -2.54 6.54 -16.03
C TYR A 100 -2.34 5.60 -17.23
N LEU A 101 -3.36 4.81 -17.51
CA LEU A 101 -3.53 3.99 -18.70
C LEU A 101 -4.73 4.55 -19.47
N ALA A 102 -4.51 5.07 -20.67
CA ALA A 102 -5.53 5.70 -21.49
C ALA A 102 -5.67 4.97 -22.84
N PHE A 103 -6.90 4.68 -23.22
CA PHE A 103 -7.25 3.89 -24.39
C PHE A 103 -8.23 4.65 -25.29
N ASP A 104 -8.13 4.39 -26.59
CA ASP A 104 -9.04 4.92 -27.60
C ASP A 104 -10.30 4.05 -27.80
N GLU A 105 -11.08 4.35 -28.83
CA GLU A 105 -12.31 3.62 -29.18
C GLU A 105 -12.07 2.17 -29.66
N ASN A 106 -10.84 1.85 -30.08
CA ASN A 106 -10.43 0.51 -30.52
C ASN A 106 -9.74 -0.28 -29.40
N ASP A 107 -9.75 0.24 -28.16
CA ASP A 107 -9.06 -0.36 -26.99
C ASP A 107 -7.52 -0.39 -27.15
N GLU A 108 -6.97 0.53 -27.97
CA GLU A 108 -5.53 0.70 -28.15
C GLU A 108 -4.96 1.73 -27.17
N LEU A 109 -3.77 1.42 -26.62
CA LEU A 109 -3.10 2.30 -25.67
C LEU A 109 -2.61 3.58 -26.36
N LEU A 110 -3.05 4.73 -25.90
CA LEU A 110 -2.77 6.03 -26.53
C LEU A 110 -1.38 6.60 -26.20
N VAL A 111 -0.90 6.36 -24.97
CA VAL A 111 0.40 6.82 -24.47
C VAL A 111 1.01 5.75 -23.57
N PRO A 112 2.35 5.73 -23.38
CA PRO A 112 2.96 4.81 -22.43
C PRO A 112 2.32 4.90 -21.04
N PHE A 113 2.20 3.77 -20.35
CA PHE A 113 1.69 3.71 -18.98
C PHE A 113 2.50 4.66 -18.07
N ARG A 114 1.84 5.64 -17.45
CA ARG A 114 2.46 6.54 -16.46
C ARG A 114 2.19 5.98 -15.07
N THR A 115 3.22 5.44 -14.43
CA THR A 115 3.08 4.80 -13.10
C THR A 115 2.94 5.83 -11.99
N TRP A 116 2.59 5.38 -10.78
CA TRP A 116 2.52 6.19 -9.56
C TRP A 116 3.81 6.96 -9.24
N ARG A 117 4.93 6.52 -9.80
CA ARG A 117 6.27 7.08 -9.55
C ARG A 117 6.52 8.40 -10.28
N ASN A 118 5.66 8.77 -11.22
CA ASN A 118 5.79 10.02 -11.96
C ASN A 118 5.26 11.20 -11.13
N THR A 119 6.11 12.21 -10.94
CA THR A 119 5.81 13.47 -10.24
C THR A 119 5.77 14.64 -11.22
N ILE A 120 5.07 14.49 -12.34
CA ILE A 120 5.01 15.42 -13.47
C ILE A 120 3.68 16.17 -13.56
N THR A 121 2.87 16.14 -12.52
CA THR A 121 1.47 16.60 -12.54
C THR A 121 1.19 17.62 -11.43
N GLU A 122 2.21 18.36 -10.99
CA GLU A 122 2.11 19.33 -9.88
C GLU A 122 1.04 20.39 -10.14
N GLU A 123 1.06 21.04 -11.31
CA GLU A 123 0.10 22.08 -11.67
C GLU A 123 -1.34 21.54 -11.69
N ALA A 124 -1.56 20.36 -12.23
CA ALA A 124 -2.88 19.71 -12.26
C ALA A 124 -3.35 19.33 -10.86
N SER A 125 -2.45 18.79 -10.04
CA SER A 125 -2.70 18.42 -8.63
C SER A 125 -3.18 19.63 -7.83
N GLU A 126 -2.46 20.75 -7.88
CA GLU A 126 -2.82 21.99 -7.18
C GLU A 126 -4.18 22.54 -7.61
N LYS A 127 -4.40 22.68 -8.94
CA LYS A 127 -5.66 23.22 -9.49
C LYS A 127 -6.87 22.34 -9.15
N LEU A 128 -6.72 21.01 -9.22
CA LEU A 128 -7.81 20.09 -8.88
C LEU A 128 -8.07 20.06 -7.37
N THR A 129 -7.03 20.15 -6.53
CA THR A 129 -7.18 20.24 -5.08
C THR A 129 -7.97 21.49 -4.69
N GLU A 130 -7.68 22.63 -5.29
CA GLU A 130 -8.43 23.88 -5.08
C GLU A 130 -9.88 23.75 -5.55
N LEU A 131 -10.08 23.25 -6.78
CA LEU A 131 -11.40 23.10 -7.39
C LEU A 131 -12.33 22.21 -6.57
N PHE A 132 -11.82 21.06 -6.16
CA PHE A 132 -12.62 20.06 -5.44
C PHE A 132 -12.71 20.31 -3.94
N SER A 133 -11.84 21.19 -3.39
CA SER A 133 -11.60 21.29 -1.94
C SER A 133 -11.30 19.92 -1.33
N TYR A 134 -10.52 19.12 -2.06
CA TYR A 134 -10.14 17.75 -1.75
C TYR A 134 -8.73 17.51 -2.25
N HIS A 135 -7.84 16.96 -1.42
CA HIS A 135 -6.45 16.74 -1.82
C HIS A 135 -6.36 15.73 -2.97
N ILE A 136 -5.77 16.16 -4.09
CA ILE A 136 -5.52 15.33 -5.27
C ILE A 136 -4.01 15.14 -5.43
N PRO A 137 -3.45 14.00 -5.01
CA PRO A 137 -2.04 13.72 -5.16
C PRO A 137 -1.60 13.66 -6.63
N GLN A 138 -0.35 14.04 -6.90
CA GLN A 138 0.21 14.04 -8.25
C GLN A 138 0.13 12.70 -8.97
N ARG A 139 0.17 11.58 -8.24
CA ARG A 139 0.16 10.23 -8.78
C ARG A 139 -1.21 9.72 -9.23
N TRP A 140 -2.30 10.43 -8.91
CA TRP A 140 -3.65 10.01 -9.27
C TRP A 140 -3.94 10.12 -10.77
N SER A 141 -4.78 9.22 -11.29
CA SER A 141 -5.11 9.18 -12.73
C SER A 141 -5.71 10.49 -13.22
N ILE A 142 -6.56 11.14 -12.43
CA ILE A 142 -7.17 12.43 -12.81
C ILE A 142 -6.14 13.56 -12.88
N ALA A 143 -5.10 13.55 -12.03
CA ALA A 143 -4.02 14.52 -12.11
C ALA A 143 -3.22 14.35 -13.41
N HIS A 144 -2.94 13.09 -13.82
CA HIS A 144 -2.29 12.80 -15.10
C HIS A 144 -3.14 13.22 -16.29
N LEU A 145 -4.43 12.92 -16.28
CA LEU A 145 -5.35 13.34 -17.36
C LEU A 145 -5.40 14.88 -17.46
N TYR A 146 -5.57 15.57 -16.34
CA TYR A 146 -5.66 17.02 -16.36
C TYR A 146 -4.33 17.68 -16.73
N GLN A 147 -3.20 17.13 -16.30
CA GLN A 147 -1.88 17.61 -16.74
C GLN A 147 -1.68 17.45 -18.25
N ALA A 148 -2.13 16.32 -18.82
CA ALA A 148 -2.10 16.13 -20.26
C ALA A 148 -2.97 17.16 -21.02
N ILE A 149 -4.11 17.55 -20.45
CA ILE A 149 -4.96 18.63 -20.97
C ILE A 149 -4.23 19.97 -20.91
N LEU A 150 -3.61 20.31 -19.78
CA LEU A 150 -2.84 21.55 -19.60
C LEU A 150 -1.65 21.63 -20.56
N ASN A 151 -0.97 20.52 -20.77
CA ASN A 151 0.14 20.41 -21.72
C ASN A 151 -0.32 20.45 -23.20
N GLY A 152 -1.59 20.33 -23.48
CA GLY A 152 -2.12 20.24 -24.86
C GLY A 152 -1.73 18.93 -25.57
N GLU A 153 -1.57 17.84 -24.84
CA GLU A 153 -1.19 16.55 -25.42
C GLU A 153 -2.28 16.03 -26.39
N GLU A 154 -1.90 15.66 -27.61
CA GLU A 154 -2.83 15.34 -28.69
C GLU A 154 -3.75 14.14 -28.39
N HIS A 155 -3.27 13.16 -27.63
CA HIS A 155 -4.01 11.93 -27.32
C HIS A 155 -5.29 12.17 -26.53
N VAL A 156 -5.40 13.29 -25.79
CA VAL A 156 -6.52 13.56 -24.86
C VAL A 156 -7.87 13.56 -25.58
N LYS A 157 -7.95 14.06 -26.82
CA LYS A 157 -9.18 14.07 -27.61
C LYS A 157 -9.68 12.67 -27.98
N ASP A 158 -8.76 11.71 -28.08
CA ASP A 158 -9.04 10.34 -28.51
C ASP A 158 -9.31 9.39 -27.34
N VAL A 159 -9.17 9.85 -26.09
CA VAL A 159 -9.46 9.05 -24.89
C VAL A 159 -10.92 8.59 -24.88
N ARG A 160 -11.14 7.30 -24.63
CA ARG A 160 -12.45 6.69 -24.40
C ARG A 160 -12.52 5.86 -23.13
N TYR A 161 -11.38 5.53 -22.58
CA TYR A 161 -11.29 4.79 -21.32
C TYR A 161 -9.98 5.08 -20.62
N ILE A 162 -10.04 5.31 -19.31
CA ILE A 162 -8.86 5.39 -18.45
C ILE A 162 -8.99 4.39 -17.30
N THR A 163 -7.88 3.80 -16.89
CA THR A 163 -7.87 2.82 -15.80
C THR A 163 -6.49 2.75 -15.14
N THR A 164 -6.42 1.97 -14.05
CA THR A 164 -5.20 1.56 -13.35
C THR A 164 -4.66 0.25 -13.92
N LEU A 165 -3.50 -0.18 -13.42
CA LEU A 165 -2.92 -1.47 -13.82
C LEU A 165 -3.82 -2.66 -13.42
N ALA A 166 -4.38 -2.66 -12.20
CA ALA A 166 -5.29 -3.72 -11.75
C ALA A 166 -6.54 -3.80 -12.64
N GLY A 167 -7.15 -2.65 -12.93
CA GLY A 167 -8.29 -2.57 -13.84
C GLY A 167 -7.99 -3.04 -15.25
N TYR A 168 -6.82 -2.69 -15.80
CA TYR A 168 -6.38 -3.15 -17.11
C TYR A 168 -6.25 -4.68 -17.19
N ILE A 169 -5.55 -5.29 -16.22
CA ILE A 169 -5.35 -6.74 -16.21
C ILE A 169 -6.70 -7.45 -16.04
N HIS A 170 -7.53 -6.99 -15.11
CA HIS A 170 -8.87 -7.53 -14.92
C HIS A 170 -9.71 -7.46 -16.19
N TRP A 171 -9.72 -6.31 -16.85
CA TRP A 171 -10.41 -6.15 -18.12
C TRP A 171 -9.93 -7.13 -19.19
N LYS A 172 -8.62 -7.34 -19.34
CA LYS A 172 -8.07 -8.31 -20.29
C LYS A 172 -8.43 -9.76 -19.95
N LEU A 173 -8.66 -10.06 -18.66
CA LEU A 173 -9.06 -11.41 -18.21
C LEU A 173 -10.57 -11.65 -18.32
N THR A 174 -11.40 -10.61 -18.18
CA THR A 174 -12.86 -10.75 -18.05
C THR A 174 -13.68 -10.06 -19.16
N GLY A 175 -13.07 -9.14 -19.90
CA GLY A 175 -13.77 -8.25 -20.80
C GLY A 175 -14.55 -7.11 -20.09
N LYS A 176 -14.47 -7.00 -18.73
CA LYS A 176 -15.21 -6.00 -17.95
C LYS A 176 -14.33 -4.83 -17.55
N LYS A 177 -14.78 -3.61 -17.85
CA LYS A 177 -14.13 -2.34 -17.52
C LYS A 177 -14.61 -1.84 -16.15
N VAL A 178 -14.21 -2.52 -15.09
CA VAL A 178 -14.61 -2.26 -13.71
C VAL A 178 -13.40 -2.08 -12.81
N LEU A 179 -13.59 -1.46 -11.65
CA LEU A 179 -12.55 -1.27 -10.65
C LEU A 179 -13.13 -1.45 -9.25
N GLY A 180 -12.34 -2.02 -8.33
CA GLY A 180 -12.68 -2.07 -6.93
C GLY A 180 -12.63 -0.69 -6.29
N ASN A 181 -13.41 -0.49 -5.24
CA ASN A 181 -13.58 0.81 -4.60
C ASN A 181 -12.26 1.37 -4.05
N GLY A 182 -11.42 0.51 -3.46
CA GLY A 182 -10.13 0.92 -2.92
C GLY A 182 -9.17 1.44 -3.98
N ASP A 183 -9.12 0.81 -5.15
CA ASP A 183 -8.26 1.26 -6.25
C ASP A 183 -8.86 2.46 -7.00
N ALA A 184 -10.19 2.48 -7.18
CA ALA A 184 -10.89 3.61 -7.79
C ALA A 184 -10.69 4.92 -7.02
N ALA A 185 -10.60 4.87 -5.69
CA ALA A 185 -10.31 6.01 -4.84
C ALA A 185 -8.95 6.67 -5.15
N GLY A 186 -8.02 5.94 -5.77
CA GLY A 186 -6.74 6.46 -6.25
C GLY A 186 -6.77 7.00 -7.69
N MET A 187 -7.89 6.93 -8.36
CA MET A 187 -8.10 7.53 -9.69
C MET A 187 -8.81 8.88 -9.62
N PHE A 188 -9.91 8.91 -8.88
CA PHE A 188 -10.81 10.04 -8.73
C PHE A 188 -11.52 9.94 -7.38
N PRO A 189 -11.91 11.06 -6.71
CA PRO A 189 -12.58 11.03 -5.42
C PRO A 189 -13.86 10.18 -5.40
N ILE A 190 -13.99 9.37 -4.34
CA ILE A 190 -15.18 8.56 -4.08
C ILE A 190 -16.14 9.31 -3.15
N ASP A 191 -17.41 9.24 -3.43
CA ASP A 191 -18.50 9.61 -2.52
C ASP A 191 -18.76 8.42 -1.58
N ILE A 192 -18.51 8.61 -0.30
CA ILE A 192 -18.61 7.54 0.72
C ILE A 192 -20.05 7.04 0.89
N ALA A 193 -21.05 7.90 0.69
CA ALA A 193 -22.45 7.52 0.83
C ALA A 193 -22.91 6.61 -0.32
N THR A 194 -22.49 6.89 -1.54
CA THR A 194 -22.86 6.10 -2.73
C THR A 194 -21.85 5.02 -3.07
N LYS A 195 -20.62 5.11 -2.54
CA LYS A 195 -19.47 4.26 -2.86
C LYS A 195 -19.12 4.24 -4.36
N LYS A 196 -19.42 5.33 -5.04
CA LYS A 196 -19.13 5.57 -6.46
C LYS A 196 -18.28 6.83 -6.59
N PHE A 197 -17.79 7.13 -7.79
CA PHE A 197 -17.12 8.41 -8.05
C PHE A 197 -18.02 9.58 -7.69
N ASN A 198 -17.44 10.64 -7.14
CA ASN A 198 -18.15 11.82 -6.66
C ASN A 198 -18.74 12.61 -7.84
N GLU A 199 -20.07 12.54 -8.01
CA GLU A 199 -20.82 13.17 -9.11
C GLU A 199 -20.59 14.69 -9.19
N LYS A 200 -20.60 15.36 -8.03
CA LYS A 200 -20.36 16.82 -7.98
C LYS A 200 -18.97 17.17 -8.51
N MET A 201 -17.95 16.42 -8.14
CA MET A 201 -16.59 16.69 -8.60
C MET A 201 -16.40 16.31 -10.07
N MET A 202 -17.13 15.30 -10.56
CA MET A 202 -17.16 15.00 -12.00
C MET A 202 -17.79 16.14 -12.80
N ASP A 203 -18.91 16.72 -12.34
CA ASP A 203 -19.52 17.89 -12.96
C ASP A 203 -18.58 19.11 -12.94
N GLN A 204 -17.88 19.36 -11.83
CA GLN A 204 -16.88 20.43 -11.74
C GLN A 204 -15.72 20.23 -12.74
N PHE A 205 -15.26 18.99 -12.92
CA PHE A 205 -14.22 18.69 -13.90
C PHE A 205 -14.70 18.88 -15.34
N ASP A 206 -15.91 18.43 -15.66
CA ASP A 206 -16.51 18.62 -16.99
C ASP A 206 -16.70 20.11 -17.29
N GLU A 207 -17.08 20.93 -16.30
CA GLU A 207 -17.19 22.38 -16.43
C GLU A 207 -15.83 23.04 -16.65
N LEU A 208 -14.81 22.65 -15.88
CA LEU A 208 -13.43 23.13 -16.00
C LEU A 208 -12.86 22.90 -17.41
N THR A 209 -13.23 21.79 -18.04
CA THR A 209 -12.71 21.38 -19.35
C THR A 209 -13.62 21.70 -20.52
N ALA A 210 -14.79 22.32 -20.28
CA ALA A 210 -15.83 22.55 -21.27
C ALA A 210 -15.35 23.30 -22.53
N GLU A 211 -14.49 24.31 -22.40
CA GLU A 211 -13.94 25.09 -23.51
C GLU A 211 -13.08 24.27 -24.49
N LYS A 212 -12.56 23.12 -24.04
CA LYS A 212 -11.75 22.22 -24.87
C LYS A 212 -12.58 21.42 -25.86
N ASN A 213 -13.89 21.33 -25.66
CA ASN A 213 -14.85 20.62 -26.52
C ASN A 213 -14.45 19.16 -26.80
N PHE A 214 -14.00 18.44 -25.78
CA PHE A 214 -13.69 17.01 -25.92
C PHE A 214 -14.95 16.21 -26.28
N PRO A 215 -14.82 15.13 -27.09
CA PRO A 215 -15.96 14.29 -27.48
C PRO A 215 -16.39 13.32 -26.37
N TRP A 216 -15.91 13.50 -25.14
CA TRP A 216 -16.19 12.69 -23.97
C TRP A 216 -16.40 13.58 -22.74
N LYS A 217 -17.07 13.03 -21.76
CA LYS A 217 -17.13 13.54 -20.38
C LYS A 217 -16.44 12.60 -19.43
N ILE A 218 -15.98 13.11 -18.28
CA ILE A 218 -15.19 12.32 -17.33
C ILE A 218 -15.90 11.02 -16.93
N ARG A 219 -17.22 11.06 -16.70
CA ARG A 219 -18.02 9.88 -16.33
C ARG A 219 -18.08 8.79 -17.40
N GLU A 220 -17.85 9.14 -18.66
CA GLU A 220 -17.91 8.20 -19.80
C GLU A 220 -16.61 7.42 -19.97
N ILE A 221 -15.49 7.96 -19.46
CA ILE A 221 -14.16 7.39 -19.64
C ILE A 221 -13.62 6.70 -18.36
N LEU A 222 -14.28 6.89 -17.22
CA LEU A 222 -13.95 6.22 -15.97
C LEU A 222 -14.53 4.79 -15.90
N PRO A 223 -13.88 3.84 -15.19
CA PRO A 223 -14.43 2.50 -14.96
C PRO A 223 -15.69 2.53 -14.08
N GLU A 224 -16.49 1.48 -14.16
CA GLU A 224 -17.52 1.22 -13.15
C GLU A 224 -16.87 0.83 -11.83
N VAL A 225 -17.32 1.44 -10.72
CA VAL A 225 -16.79 1.14 -9.37
C VAL A 225 -17.65 0.08 -8.71
N LEU A 226 -16.98 -0.95 -8.18
CA LEU A 226 -17.61 -2.05 -7.43
C LEU A 226 -17.00 -2.14 -6.01
N VAL A 227 -17.79 -2.57 -5.04
CA VAL A 227 -17.30 -2.84 -3.68
C VAL A 227 -16.98 -4.32 -3.49
N ALA A 228 -16.17 -4.64 -2.50
CA ALA A 228 -15.85 -6.02 -2.14
C ALA A 228 -17.13 -6.87 -1.96
N GLY A 229 -17.10 -8.08 -2.52
CA GLY A 229 -18.24 -8.99 -2.52
C GLY A 229 -19.25 -8.80 -3.65
N GLU A 230 -19.07 -7.80 -4.52
CA GLU A 230 -19.78 -7.71 -5.80
C GLU A 230 -19.06 -8.55 -6.87
N GLY A 231 -19.81 -9.13 -7.80
CA GLY A 231 -19.22 -9.92 -8.89
C GLY A 231 -18.69 -9.02 -10.01
N ALA A 232 -17.41 -9.19 -10.36
CA ALA A 232 -16.75 -8.39 -11.41
C ALA A 232 -16.62 -9.13 -12.76
N GLY A 233 -17.42 -10.17 -12.97
CA GLY A 233 -17.38 -11.00 -14.16
C GLY A 233 -16.71 -12.35 -13.92
N VAL A 234 -16.39 -13.02 -15.02
CA VAL A 234 -15.74 -14.34 -15.00
C VAL A 234 -14.53 -14.34 -15.95
N LEU A 235 -13.57 -15.18 -15.65
CA LEU A 235 -12.44 -15.43 -16.55
C LEU A 235 -12.96 -15.95 -17.91
N THR A 236 -12.72 -15.22 -18.98
CA THR A 236 -13.12 -15.61 -20.34
C THR A 236 -12.20 -16.69 -20.91
N GLU A 237 -12.53 -17.25 -22.07
CA GLU A 237 -11.64 -18.18 -22.78
C GLU A 237 -10.33 -17.48 -23.23
N GLU A 238 -10.45 -16.24 -23.71
CA GLU A 238 -9.32 -15.40 -24.08
C GLU A 238 -8.47 -15.05 -22.86
N GLY A 239 -9.12 -14.68 -21.73
CA GLY A 239 -8.47 -14.40 -20.47
C GLY A 239 -7.73 -15.62 -19.90
N ALA A 240 -8.33 -16.81 -19.99
CA ALA A 240 -7.68 -18.05 -19.58
C ALA A 240 -6.43 -18.35 -20.42
N LYS A 241 -6.49 -18.15 -21.73
CA LYS A 241 -5.32 -18.30 -22.64
C LYS A 241 -4.27 -17.22 -22.41
N LEU A 242 -4.68 -16.00 -22.07
CA LEU A 242 -3.77 -14.93 -21.71
C LEU A 242 -2.99 -15.26 -20.43
N LEU A 243 -3.67 -15.77 -19.41
CA LEU A 243 -3.05 -16.15 -18.14
C LEU A 243 -2.20 -17.42 -18.27
N ASP A 244 -2.75 -18.45 -18.94
CA ASP A 244 -2.13 -19.75 -19.16
C ASP A 244 -2.01 -20.08 -20.67
N PRO A 245 -0.89 -19.72 -21.32
CA PRO A 245 -0.66 -20.02 -22.73
C PRO A 245 -0.63 -21.52 -23.05
N THR A 246 -0.49 -22.40 -22.05
CA THR A 246 -0.55 -23.87 -22.28
C THR A 246 -1.96 -24.36 -22.60
N GLY A 247 -2.99 -23.53 -22.28
CA GLY A 247 -4.38 -23.87 -22.50
C GLY A 247 -4.95 -24.90 -21.50
N THR A 248 -4.25 -25.11 -20.38
CA THR A 248 -4.69 -26.04 -19.33
C THR A 248 -5.77 -25.43 -18.44
N LEU A 249 -5.70 -24.13 -18.20
CA LEU A 249 -6.64 -23.40 -17.34
C LEU A 249 -8.02 -23.26 -17.99
N GLN A 250 -9.05 -23.62 -17.26
CA GLN A 250 -10.45 -23.50 -17.67
C GLN A 250 -10.97 -22.07 -17.50
N SER A 251 -11.85 -21.63 -18.38
CA SER A 251 -12.62 -20.40 -18.26
C SER A 251 -13.82 -20.53 -17.32
N GLY A 252 -14.56 -19.43 -17.10
CA GLY A 252 -15.78 -19.41 -16.30
C GLY A 252 -15.54 -19.23 -14.80
N ILE A 253 -14.31 -18.98 -14.37
CA ILE A 253 -13.94 -18.75 -12.96
C ILE A 253 -14.44 -17.38 -12.52
N PRO A 254 -15.21 -17.24 -11.42
CA PRO A 254 -15.65 -15.94 -10.89
C PRO A 254 -14.46 -15.07 -10.50
N MET A 255 -14.55 -13.76 -10.78
CA MET A 255 -13.54 -12.79 -10.39
C MET A 255 -14.13 -11.72 -9.48
N CYS A 256 -13.42 -11.39 -8.40
CA CYS A 256 -13.74 -10.25 -7.55
C CYS A 256 -13.30 -8.93 -8.21
N PRO A 257 -13.80 -7.76 -7.73
CA PRO A 257 -13.33 -6.47 -8.19
C PRO A 257 -11.81 -6.36 -8.06
N PRO A 258 -11.10 -5.87 -9.10
CA PRO A 258 -9.66 -5.66 -9.02
C PRO A 258 -9.34 -4.50 -8.07
N GLU A 259 -8.32 -4.65 -7.24
CA GLU A 259 -8.01 -3.72 -6.15
C GLU A 259 -6.57 -3.21 -6.21
N GLY A 260 -6.31 -2.11 -5.51
CA GLY A 260 -4.98 -1.60 -5.27
C GLY A 260 -4.26 -2.34 -4.13
N ASP A 261 -2.94 -2.31 -4.17
CA ASP A 261 -2.05 -2.95 -3.18
C ASP A 261 -2.28 -2.43 -1.74
N ALA A 262 -2.64 -1.15 -1.58
CA ALA A 262 -2.96 -0.58 -0.27
C ALA A 262 -4.22 -1.23 0.34
N GLY A 263 -5.30 -1.33 -0.42
CA GLY A 263 -6.56 -1.95 0.03
C GLY A 263 -6.39 -3.44 0.34
N THR A 264 -5.69 -4.18 -0.51
CA THR A 264 -5.42 -5.61 -0.28
C THR A 264 -4.45 -5.84 0.88
N GLY A 265 -3.51 -4.92 1.11
CA GLY A 265 -2.66 -4.91 2.30
C GLY A 265 -3.47 -4.72 3.59
N MET A 266 -4.50 -3.86 3.58
CA MET A 266 -5.42 -3.71 4.72
C MET A 266 -6.23 -4.99 4.98
N VAL A 267 -6.68 -5.67 3.94
CA VAL A 267 -7.36 -6.97 4.05
C VAL A 267 -6.43 -8.02 4.67
N ALA A 268 -5.20 -8.12 4.17
CA ALA A 268 -4.20 -9.08 4.65
C ALA A 268 -3.77 -8.85 6.11
N THR A 269 -3.99 -7.66 6.64
CA THR A 269 -3.63 -7.29 8.02
C THR A 269 -4.85 -7.13 8.95
N ASN A 270 -6.06 -7.47 8.50
CA ASN A 270 -7.30 -7.27 9.26
C ASN A 270 -7.49 -5.84 9.79
N SER A 271 -7.27 -4.86 8.91
CA SER A 271 -7.30 -3.44 9.25
C SER A 271 -8.29 -2.62 8.41
N VAL A 272 -9.40 -3.26 8.00
CA VAL A 272 -10.47 -2.62 7.20
C VAL A 272 -11.63 -2.07 8.03
N ALA A 273 -11.71 -2.45 9.31
CA ALA A 273 -12.76 -1.96 10.20
C ALA A 273 -12.57 -0.48 10.53
N VAL A 274 -13.66 0.26 10.67
CA VAL A 274 -13.64 1.64 11.16
C VAL A 274 -12.91 1.73 12.50
N ARG A 275 -12.11 2.77 12.70
CA ARG A 275 -11.24 3.01 13.87
C ARG A 275 -10.06 2.03 13.98
N THR A 276 -9.76 1.30 12.91
CA THR A 276 -8.53 0.50 12.81
C THR A 276 -7.67 0.99 11.65
N GLY A 277 -6.50 0.43 11.53
CA GLY A 277 -5.63 0.73 10.40
C GLY A 277 -4.36 -0.10 10.43
N ASN A 278 -3.45 0.18 9.50
CA ASN A 278 -2.15 -0.47 9.47
C ASN A 278 -1.00 0.53 9.29
N VAL A 279 0.18 0.10 9.67
CA VAL A 279 1.45 0.80 9.40
C VAL A 279 2.40 -0.18 8.73
N SER A 280 2.82 0.17 7.52
CA SER A 280 3.88 -0.52 6.80
C SER A 280 5.18 0.26 6.96
N ALA A 281 6.19 -0.32 7.66
CA ALA A 281 7.46 0.33 7.94
C ALA A 281 8.64 -0.46 7.38
N GLY A 282 9.17 0.05 6.28
CA GLY A 282 10.34 -0.45 5.58
C GLY A 282 11.32 0.69 5.27
N THR A 283 11.81 0.80 4.04
CA THR A 283 12.61 1.94 3.56
C THR A 283 11.85 3.25 3.71
N SER A 284 10.58 3.25 3.32
CA SER A 284 9.57 4.27 3.60
C SER A 284 8.59 3.77 4.66
N VAL A 285 7.72 4.65 5.14
CA VAL A 285 6.64 4.28 6.05
C VAL A 285 5.33 4.94 5.62
N PHE A 286 4.25 4.19 5.70
CA PHE A 286 2.91 4.75 5.59
C PHE A 286 1.97 4.18 6.65
N ALA A 287 1.04 5.00 7.10
CA ALA A 287 -0.07 4.61 7.95
C ALA A 287 -1.38 4.82 7.20
N MET A 288 -2.28 3.87 7.33
CA MET A 288 -3.65 3.94 6.82
C MET A 288 -4.61 3.80 7.99
N ALA A 289 -5.51 4.75 8.16
CA ALA A 289 -6.48 4.79 9.24
C ALA A 289 -7.91 4.84 8.68
N VAL A 290 -8.77 3.90 9.03
CA VAL A 290 -10.17 3.88 8.61
C VAL A 290 -10.97 4.85 9.46
N LEU A 291 -11.54 5.88 8.83
CA LEU A 291 -12.20 6.99 9.49
C LEU A 291 -13.69 6.73 9.74
N GLU A 292 -14.21 7.30 10.83
CA GLU A 292 -15.66 7.31 11.12
C GLU A 292 -16.41 8.42 10.34
N LYS A 293 -15.69 9.45 9.90
CA LYS A 293 -16.25 10.65 9.25
C LYS A 293 -15.20 11.33 8.38
N ASP A 294 -15.63 12.18 7.47
CA ASP A 294 -14.77 13.02 6.67
C ASP A 294 -13.89 13.96 7.52
N LEU A 295 -12.74 14.34 6.98
CA LEU A 295 -11.90 15.38 7.57
C LEU A 295 -12.58 16.75 7.41
N THR A 296 -12.27 17.68 8.32
CA THR A 296 -12.89 19.01 8.32
C THR A 296 -12.41 19.90 7.17
N LYS A 297 -11.25 19.59 6.61
CA LYS A 297 -10.65 20.26 5.44
C LYS A 297 -9.64 19.36 4.75
N PRO A 298 -9.23 19.65 3.50
CA PRO A 298 -8.12 18.96 2.86
C PRO A 298 -6.79 19.31 3.56
N TYR A 299 -5.88 18.34 3.59
CA TYR A 299 -4.49 18.46 4.04
C TYR A 299 -3.59 17.87 2.96
N GLU A 300 -2.53 18.58 2.60
CA GLU A 300 -1.53 18.09 1.61
C GLU A 300 -0.75 16.88 2.13
N GLU A 301 -0.66 16.74 3.46
CA GLU A 301 0.02 15.63 4.12
C GLU A 301 -0.83 14.36 4.21
N ILE A 302 -2.13 14.44 3.88
CA ILE A 302 -3.08 13.33 4.04
C ILE A 302 -3.73 13.01 2.69
N ASP A 303 -3.54 11.79 2.23
CA ASP A 303 -4.30 11.28 1.10
C ASP A 303 -5.57 10.59 1.60
N LEU A 304 -6.69 10.86 0.97
CA LEU A 304 -7.96 10.21 1.26
C LEU A 304 -8.25 9.16 0.18
N VAL A 305 -8.30 7.91 0.59
CA VAL A 305 -8.66 6.75 -0.24
C VAL A 305 -9.78 5.96 0.46
N THR A 306 -10.08 4.76 0.01
CA THR A 306 -11.10 3.93 0.64
C THR A 306 -10.61 2.50 0.86
N THR A 307 -11.27 1.77 1.75
CA THR A 307 -11.16 0.31 1.83
C THR A 307 -11.84 -0.34 0.63
N PRO A 308 -11.57 -1.63 0.32
CA PRO A 308 -12.33 -2.37 -0.68
C PRO A 308 -13.84 -2.42 -0.42
N ALA A 309 -14.27 -2.22 0.83
CA ALA A 309 -15.69 -2.13 1.22
C ALA A 309 -16.27 -0.71 1.06
N GLY A 310 -15.45 0.29 0.73
CA GLY A 310 -15.85 1.67 0.49
C GLY A 310 -15.91 2.54 1.74
N ASP A 311 -15.21 2.18 2.82
CA ASP A 311 -15.06 3.03 3.99
C ASP A 311 -13.87 3.97 3.81
N LEU A 312 -14.00 5.22 4.29
CA LEU A 312 -12.98 6.25 4.11
C LEU A 312 -11.69 5.93 4.87
N VAL A 313 -10.57 6.12 4.21
CA VAL A 313 -9.23 5.90 4.76
C VAL A 313 -8.38 7.15 4.61
N ALA A 314 -7.78 7.59 5.71
CA ALA A 314 -6.71 8.59 5.68
C ALA A 314 -5.36 7.89 5.61
N MET A 315 -4.53 8.25 4.63
CA MET A 315 -3.19 7.74 4.47
C MET A 315 -2.16 8.84 4.73
N VAL A 316 -1.21 8.55 5.61
CA VAL A 316 0.00 9.36 5.83
C VAL A 316 1.16 8.57 5.24
N HIS A 317 1.83 9.10 4.23
CA HIS A 317 2.98 8.48 3.59
C HIS A 317 4.25 9.31 3.85
N CYS A 318 5.34 8.67 4.25
CA CYS A 318 6.65 9.30 4.46
C CYS A 318 7.71 8.56 3.66
N ASN A 319 8.59 9.31 3.00
CA ASN A 319 9.61 8.75 2.14
C ASN A 319 10.75 8.06 2.92
N ASN A 320 10.97 8.46 4.16
CA ASN A 320 12.11 8.04 4.96
C ASN A 320 11.66 7.29 6.22
N CYS A 321 12.21 6.08 6.44
CA CYS A 321 11.96 5.30 7.65
C CYS A 321 13.23 4.58 8.12
N THR A 322 13.48 3.33 7.70
CA THR A 322 14.54 2.50 8.28
C THR A 322 15.90 2.59 7.59
N SER A 323 16.05 3.34 6.49
CA SER A 323 17.31 3.36 5.73
C SER A 323 18.50 3.84 6.55
N ASP A 324 18.36 4.96 7.27
CA ASP A 324 19.41 5.47 8.15
C ASP A 324 19.66 4.56 9.37
N LEU A 325 18.59 4.05 9.96
CA LEU A 325 18.67 3.07 11.04
C LEU A 325 19.47 1.82 10.62
N ASN A 326 19.24 1.32 9.40
CA ASN A 326 19.99 0.20 8.84
C ASN A 326 21.48 0.54 8.62
N ALA A 327 21.80 1.77 8.21
CA ALA A 327 23.18 2.23 8.06
C ALA A 327 23.91 2.20 9.42
N TRP A 328 23.28 2.67 10.49
CA TRP A 328 23.85 2.60 11.83
C TRP A 328 24.02 1.15 12.33
N VAL A 329 23.03 0.29 12.11
CA VAL A 329 23.16 -1.13 12.47
C VAL A 329 24.32 -1.80 11.73
N ASN A 330 24.51 -1.49 10.44
CA ASN A 330 25.65 -1.97 9.66
C ASN A 330 26.99 -1.47 10.22
N LEU A 331 27.06 -0.20 10.65
CA LEU A 331 28.27 0.33 11.30
C LEU A 331 28.63 -0.45 12.57
N PHE A 332 27.64 -0.80 13.41
CA PHE A 332 27.88 -1.65 14.58
C PHE A 332 28.29 -3.07 14.20
N ARG A 333 27.76 -3.63 13.11
CA ARG A 333 28.22 -4.91 12.56
C ARG A 333 29.70 -4.85 12.18
N GLU A 334 30.13 -3.85 11.43
CA GLU A 334 31.52 -3.66 11.04
C GLU A 334 32.46 -3.50 12.26
N PHE A 335 31.99 -2.80 13.29
CA PHE A 335 32.72 -2.70 14.55
C PHE A 335 32.88 -4.07 15.23
N ALA A 336 31.80 -4.86 15.33
CA ALA A 336 31.83 -6.19 15.92
C ALA A 336 32.81 -7.13 15.15
N GLU A 337 32.73 -7.10 13.80
CA GLU A 337 33.66 -7.86 12.94
C GLU A 337 35.10 -7.43 13.13
N SER A 338 35.37 -6.13 13.28
CA SER A 338 36.71 -5.59 13.57
C SER A 338 37.28 -6.05 14.93
N MET A 339 36.40 -6.38 15.88
CA MET A 339 36.73 -6.96 17.17
C MET A 339 36.87 -8.50 17.12
N GLY A 340 36.76 -9.10 15.93
CA GLY A 340 36.83 -10.55 15.73
C GLY A 340 35.56 -11.31 16.17
N MET A 341 34.46 -10.63 16.35
CA MET A 341 33.15 -11.23 16.66
C MET A 341 32.45 -11.67 15.39
N THR A 342 31.83 -12.86 15.43
CA THR A 342 30.91 -13.31 14.38
C THR A 342 29.49 -13.15 14.92
N ALA A 343 28.69 -12.25 14.32
CA ALA A 343 27.30 -12.10 14.68
C ALA A 343 26.46 -11.99 13.38
N ASP A 344 25.35 -12.70 13.33
CA ASP A 344 24.42 -12.54 12.22
C ASP A 344 23.62 -11.23 12.36
N MET A 345 23.03 -10.75 11.24
CA MET A 345 22.30 -9.50 11.24
C MET A 345 21.08 -9.51 12.17
N ASN A 346 20.38 -10.64 12.30
CA ASN A 346 19.22 -10.73 13.18
C ASN A 346 19.63 -10.58 14.64
N GLN A 347 20.78 -11.15 15.03
CA GLN A 347 21.33 -10.99 16.36
C GLN A 347 21.73 -9.53 16.64
N ILE A 348 22.35 -8.85 15.68
CA ILE A 348 22.74 -7.44 15.82
C ILE A 348 21.50 -6.55 15.94
N PHE A 349 20.52 -6.71 15.03
CA PHE A 349 19.25 -5.99 15.13
C PHE A 349 18.55 -6.25 16.46
N GLY A 350 18.43 -7.51 16.87
CA GLY A 350 17.80 -7.88 18.14
C GLY A 350 18.49 -7.23 19.33
N THR A 351 19.82 -7.25 19.37
CA THR A 351 20.62 -6.65 20.46
C THR A 351 20.42 -5.13 20.52
N LEU A 352 20.59 -4.43 19.39
CA LEU A 352 20.53 -2.97 19.34
C LEU A 352 19.12 -2.44 19.59
N TYR A 353 18.11 -3.09 18.99
CA TYR A 353 16.72 -2.68 19.14
C TYR A 353 16.20 -2.89 20.57
N ASN A 354 16.50 -4.04 21.18
CA ASN A 354 16.14 -4.25 22.58
C ASN A 354 16.90 -3.30 23.52
N LYS A 355 18.16 -2.97 23.20
CA LYS A 355 18.93 -1.98 23.97
C LYS A 355 18.30 -0.59 23.95
N ALA A 356 17.66 -0.19 22.84
CA ALA A 356 16.94 1.07 22.75
C ALA A 356 15.81 1.20 23.77
N LEU A 357 15.17 0.10 24.17
CA LEU A 357 14.08 0.11 25.16
C LEU A 357 14.55 0.42 26.58
N GLU A 358 15.86 0.33 26.86
CA GLU A 358 16.46 0.72 28.13
C GLU A 358 16.82 2.22 28.20
N GLY A 359 16.69 2.95 27.09
CA GLY A 359 16.98 4.38 27.01
C GLY A 359 15.92 5.25 27.73
N ASP A 360 16.30 6.49 28.02
CA ASP A 360 15.36 7.49 28.54
C ASP A 360 14.20 7.68 27.51
N SER A 361 12.99 7.89 28.01
CA SER A 361 11.78 7.99 27.17
C SER A 361 11.81 9.16 26.17
N ASP A 362 12.60 10.20 26.46
CA ASP A 362 12.85 11.37 25.60
C ASP A 362 14.18 11.26 24.81
N CYS A 363 14.77 10.07 24.71
CA CYS A 363 16.07 9.81 24.09
C CYS A 363 17.25 10.53 24.78
N GLY A 364 17.13 10.95 26.04
CA GLY A 364 18.18 11.65 26.80
C GLY A 364 18.59 12.99 26.18
N GLY A 365 17.69 13.65 25.47
CA GLY A 365 17.94 14.93 24.80
C GLY A 365 18.78 14.83 23.51
N LEU A 366 18.89 13.64 22.92
CA LEU A 366 19.47 13.43 21.60
C LEU A 366 18.45 13.76 20.51
N LEU A 367 18.94 14.15 19.31
CA LEU A 367 18.14 14.45 18.13
C LEU A 367 18.77 13.78 16.90
N ALA A 368 17.95 13.24 16.01
CA ALA A 368 18.39 12.74 14.73
C ALA A 368 17.36 13.01 13.64
N TYR A 369 17.82 13.08 12.40
CA TYR A 369 17.01 13.06 11.17
C TYR A 369 17.51 11.95 10.27
N ASN A 370 16.57 11.22 9.67
CA ASN A 370 16.83 10.05 8.84
C ASN A 370 16.57 10.31 7.35
N TYR A 371 16.63 11.56 6.92
CA TYR A 371 16.24 11.98 5.57
C TYR A 371 17.33 11.69 4.55
N PHE A 372 17.21 10.56 3.86
CA PHE A 372 18.00 10.22 2.66
C PHE A 372 17.44 10.85 1.38
N SER A 373 16.17 11.23 1.41
CA SER A 373 15.46 11.90 0.31
C SER A 373 14.61 13.03 0.88
N GLY A 374 13.92 13.75 0.02
CA GLY A 374 12.92 14.73 0.44
C GLY A 374 11.84 14.08 1.31
N GLU A 375 11.25 14.89 2.20
CA GLU A 375 10.16 14.49 3.10
C GLU A 375 9.06 15.55 3.08
N HIS A 376 8.03 15.32 2.26
CA HIS A 376 6.96 16.29 2.04
C HIS A 376 6.14 16.58 3.31
N ILE A 377 5.99 15.62 4.21
CA ILE A 377 5.29 15.82 5.51
C ILE A 377 5.92 16.95 6.33
N THR A 378 7.23 17.17 6.18
CA THR A 378 7.97 18.23 6.86
C THR A 378 8.48 19.32 5.93
N GLY A 379 8.07 19.30 4.64
CA GLY A 379 8.34 20.35 3.66
C GLY A 379 9.75 20.35 3.07
N PHE A 380 10.39 19.18 2.95
CA PHE A 380 11.73 19.04 2.38
C PHE A 380 11.71 18.36 1.01
N ASN A 381 12.38 18.96 0.03
CA ASN A 381 12.60 18.37 -1.31
C ASN A 381 13.84 17.48 -1.36
N GLU A 382 14.79 17.69 -0.46
CA GLU A 382 16.00 16.90 -0.27
C GLU A 382 16.21 16.66 1.22
N GLY A 383 17.09 15.71 1.59
CA GLY A 383 17.40 15.42 2.98
C GLY A 383 18.90 15.21 3.22
N ARG A 384 19.30 15.34 4.47
CA ARG A 384 20.64 14.99 4.98
C ARG A 384 20.48 14.21 6.29
N PRO A 385 20.89 12.95 6.37
CA PRO A 385 20.88 12.24 7.65
C PRO A 385 21.76 12.95 8.67
N LEU A 386 21.18 13.31 9.82
CA LEU A 386 21.86 14.08 10.85
C LEU A 386 21.75 13.41 12.23
N PHE A 387 22.81 13.49 13.00
CA PHE A 387 22.81 13.19 14.42
C PHE A 387 23.32 14.42 15.21
N VAL A 388 22.51 14.90 16.14
CA VAL A 388 22.78 16.12 16.90
C VAL A 388 22.67 15.85 18.39
N ARG A 389 23.60 16.38 19.17
CA ARG A 389 23.57 16.34 20.64
C ARG A 389 24.03 17.65 21.26
N LYS A 390 23.47 17.97 22.40
CA LYS A 390 23.92 19.08 23.25
C LYS A 390 25.01 18.56 24.22
N PRO A 391 25.83 19.45 24.82
CA PRO A 391 26.83 19.06 25.81
C PRO A 391 26.26 18.30 27.03
N ASP A 392 25.00 18.57 27.39
CA ASP A 392 24.28 17.99 28.52
C ASP A 392 23.42 16.77 28.15
N SER A 393 23.41 16.35 26.88
CA SER A 393 22.66 15.18 26.44
C SER A 393 23.25 13.89 27.04
N LYS A 394 22.39 12.96 27.44
CA LYS A 394 22.79 11.65 27.94
C LYS A 394 23.15 10.72 26.77
N PHE A 395 24.40 10.78 26.34
CA PHE A 395 24.89 10.00 25.22
C PHE A 395 25.39 8.61 25.64
N ASN A 396 24.59 7.60 25.38
CA ASN A 396 24.91 6.17 25.57
C ASN A 396 24.22 5.35 24.46
N LEU A 397 24.56 4.05 24.36
CA LEU A 397 24.05 3.18 23.30
C LEU A 397 22.51 3.07 23.31
N ALA A 398 21.90 2.99 24.50
CA ALA A 398 20.45 2.87 24.63
C ALA A 398 19.73 4.11 24.06
N ASN A 399 20.13 5.31 24.49
CA ASN A 399 19.58 6.56 23.99
C ASN A 399 19.88 6.79 22.50
N PHE A 400 21.09 6.43 22.06
CA PHE A 400 21.48 6.51 20.66
C PHE A 400 20.59 5.64 19.78
N MET A 401 20.37 4.39 20.13
CA MET A 401 19.49 3.51 19.35
C MET A 401 18.02 3.95 19.45
N ARG A 402 17.59 4.44 20.61
CA ARG A 402 16.22 4.94 20.79
C ARG A 402 15.92 6.15 19.93
N VAL A 403 16.83 7.13 19.82
CA VAL A 403 16.62 8.31 18.97
C VAL A 403 16.52 7.93 17.49
N HIS A 404 17.28 6.94 17.02
CA HIS A 404 17.17 6.48 15.64
C HIS A 404 15.88 5.70 15.37
N LEU A 405 15.35 4.94 16.34
CA LEU A 405 14.03 4.34 16.25
C LEU A 405 12.92 5.43 16.26
N TYR A 406 13.04 6.45 17.10
CA TYR A 406 12.06 7.54 17.16
C TYR A 406 12.04 8.35 15.88
N THR A 407 13.21 8.75 15.37
CA THR A 407 13.28 9.54 14.14
C THR A 407 12.80 8.76 12.90
N SER A 408 12.94 7.43 12.89
CA SER A 408 12.41 6.59 11.81
C SER A 408 10.89 6.73 11.62
N LEU A 409 10.17 7.14 12.67
CA LEU A 409 8.74 7.40 12.67
C LEU A 409 8.40 8.89 12.90
N GLY A 410 9.40 9.79 12.96
CA GLY A 410 9.19 11.21 13.29
C GLY A 410 8.31 11.95 12.28
N ALA A 411 8.55 11.76 10.99
CA ALA A 411 7.71 12.32 9.94
C ALA A 411 6.31 11.71 9.99
N LEU A 412 6.19 10.38 10.17
CA LEU A 412 4.89 9.71 10.33
C LEU A 412 4.10 10.30 11.51
N LYS A 413 4.75 10.46 12.67
CA LYS A 413 4.13 11.06 13.86
C LYS A 413 3.63 12.47 13.57
N THR A 414 4.37 13.25 12.78
CA THR A 414 3.95 14.61 12.37
C THR A 414 2.64 14.57 11.58
N GLY A 415 2.55 13.70 10.58
CA GLY A 415 1.31 13.50 9.80
C GLY A 415 0.18 12.91 10.64
N MET A 416 0.45 11.89 11.45
CA MET A 416 -0.56 11.29 12.34
C MET A 416 -1.10 12.28 13.38
N ASN A 417 -0.32 13.25 13.83
CA ASN A 417 -0.82 14.30 14.72
C ASN A 417 -1.90 15.19 14.05
N ILE A 418 -1.93 15.29 12.72
CA ILE A 418 -3.04 15.95 12.02
C ILE A 418 -4.33 15.17 12.30
N LEU A 419 -4.31 13.87 12.09
CA LEU A 419 -5.48 13.01 12.33
C LEU A 419 -5.87 12.96 13.80
N LEU A 420 -4.93 12.65 14.68
CA LEU A 420 -5.22 12.37 16.09
C LEU A 420 -5.51 13.64 16.90
N LYS A 421 -4.77 14.75 16.66
CA LYS A 421 -4.86 15.97 17.48
C LYS A 421 -5.70 17.08 16.85
N LYS A 422 -5.65 17.28 15.52
CA LYS A 422 -6.43 18.33 14.85
C LYS A 422 -7.82 17.85 14.45
N GLU A 423 -7.90 16.64 13.87
CA GLU A 423 -9.17 16.05 13.39
C GLU A 423 -9.86 15.17 14.44
N HIS A 424 -9.19 14.88 15.56
CA HIS A 424 -9.70 14.05 16.65
C HIS A 424 -10.18 12.67 16.18
N VAL A 425 -9.42 12.07 15.24
CA VAL A 425 -9.68 10.71 14.77
C VAL A 425 -9.43 9.74 15.92
N ALA A 426 -10.40 8.88 16.19
CA ALA A 426 -10.26 7.81 17.17
C ALA A 426 -9.75 6.53 16.50
N LEU A 427 -8.77 5.90 17.12
CA LEU A 427 -8.22 4.61 16.68
C LEU A 427 -8.25 3.64 17.86
N ASP A 428 -8.82 2.45 17.63
CA ASP A 428 -8.86 1.39 18.63
C ASP A 428 -7.61 0.50 18.57
N ARG A 429 -7.07 0.30 17.36
CA ARG A 429 -5.84 -0.48 17.13
C ARG A 429 -5.21 -0.14 15.79
N MET A 430 -3.89 -0.35 15.71
CA MET A 430 -3.13 -0.31 14.46
C MET A 430 -2.37 -1.61 14.26
N MET A 431 -2.31 -2.09 13.01
CA MET A 431 -1.59 -3.31 12.63
C MET A 431 -0.24 -2.92 12.05
N GLY A 432 0.87 -3.35 12.70
CA GLY A 432 2.23 -3.10 12.23
C GLY A 432 2.75 -4.24 11.35
N HIS A 433 3.41 -3.90 10.24
CA HIS A 433 4.16 -4.85 9.43
C HIS A 433 5.38 -4.19 8.75
N GLY A 434 6.26 -5.02 8.19
CA GLY A 434 7.51 -4.55 7.58
C GLY A 434 8.74 -4.72 8.47
N GLY A 435 9.88 -4.20 7.99
CA GLY A 435 11.19 -4.45 8.59
C GLY A 435 11.32 -4.01 10.05
N LEU A 436 10.72 -2.88 10.41
CA LEU A 436 10.76 -2.32 11.76
C LEU A 436 10.16 -3.28 12.81
N PHE A 437 9.19 -4.10 12.42
CA PHE A 437 8.48 -5.01 13.33
C PHE A 437 9.07 -6.42 13.42
N LYS A 438 10.16 -6.73 12.70
CA LYS A 438 10.82 -8.04 12.75
C LYS A 438 11.43 -8.36 14.12
N THR A 439 11.92 -7.35 14.84
CA THR A 439 12.36 -7.52 16.23
C THR A 439 11.15 -7.46 17.14
N LYS A 440 10.77 -8.62 17.69
CA LYS A 440 9.55 -8.80 18.48
C LYS A 440 9.42 -7.75 19.59
N GLY A 441 8.29 -7.06 19.61
CA GLY A 441 7.89 -6.10 20.65
C GLY A 441 8.51 -4.71 20.51
N VAL A 442 9.66 -4.53 19.84
CA VAL A 442 10.33 -3.22 19.80
C VAL A 442 9.61 -2.23 18.90
N GLY A 443 9.44 -2.55 17.62
CA GLY A 443 8.70 -1.68 16.69
C GLY A 443 7.29 -1.36 17.17
N GLN A 444 6.60 -2.35 17.76
CA GLN A 444 5.27 -2.17 18.34
C GLN A 444 5.28 -1.14 19.47
N ARG A 445 6.21 -1.25 20.44
CA ARG A 445 6.32 -0.33 21.56
C ARG A 445 6.64 1.10 21.12
N ILE A 446 7.57 1.25 20.17
CA ILE A 446 7.94 2.56 19.62
C ILE A 446 6.75 3.20 18.90
N LEU A 447 6.05 2.45 18.04
CA LEU A 447 4.89 2.98 17.33
C LEU A 447 3.73 3.27 18.28
N ALA A 448 3.42 2.37 19.23
CA ALA A 448 2.36 2.60 20.21
C ALA A 448 2.62 3.88 21.04
N GLY A 449 3.87 4.11 21.45
CA GLY A 449 4.28 5.37 22.11
C GLY A 449 4.15 6.60 21.20
N ALA A 450 4.44 6.43 19.89
CA ALA A 450 4.31 7.53 18.93
C ALA A 450 2.87 7.97 18.71
N ILE A 451 1.92 7.05 18.60
CA ILE A 451 0.53 7.35 18.19
C ILE A 451 -0.50 7.18 19.31
N ASP A 452 -0.06 6.84 20.52
CA ASP A 452 -0.93 6.60 21.70
C ASP A 452 -2.10 5.65 21.39
N THR A 453 -1.79 4.54 20.69
CA THR A 453 -2.77 3.57 20.21
C THR A 453 -2.17 2.17 20.30
N PRO A 454 -2.94 1.13 20.70
CA PRO A 454 -2.48 -0.24 20.70
C PRO A 454 -1.98 -0.69 19.32
N VAL A 455 -0.83 -1.36 19.28
CA VAL A 455 -0.20 -1.87 18.05
C VAL A 455 -0.09 -3.37 18.09
N TYR A 456 -0.62 -4.03 17.06
CA TYR A 456 -0.60 -5.48 16.89
C TYR A 456 0.27 -5.86 15.70
N VAL A 457 0.90 -7.02 15.76
CA VAL A 457 1.61 -7.66 14.65
C VAL A 457 1.06 -9.06 14.45
N MET A 458 0.66 -9.38 13.22
CA MET A 458 0.15 -10.69 12.85
C MET A 458 1.26 -11.53 12.22
N GLU A 459 1.29 -12.83 12.50
CA GLU A 459 2.24 -13.77 11.88
C GLU A 459 2.05 -13.88 10.36
N THR A 460 0.81 -13.70 9.88
CA THR A 460 0.42 -13.74 8.46
C THR A 460 0.73 -12.45 7.68
N ALA A 461 1.21 -11.40 8.34
CA ALA A 461 1.50 -10.11 7.70
C ALA A 461 2.56 -10.19 6.57
N GLY A 462 3.32 -11.27 6.46
CA GLY A 462 4.30 -11.53 5.41
C GLY A 462 3.72 -11.98 4.06
N GLU A 463 2.45 -12.38 4.01
CA GLU A 463 1.83 -12.90 2.77
C GLU A 463 1.43 -11.80 1.77
N GLY A 464 1.20 -10.58 2.25
CA GLY A 464 1.02 -9.37 1.44
C GLY A 464 -0.30 -9.30 0.66
N GLY A 465 -0.34 -8.39 -0.31
CA GLY A 465 -1.56 -8.08 -1.06
C GLY A 465 -2.04 -9.20 -1.98
N ALA A 466 -1.18 -10.11 -2.44
CA ALA A 466 -1.61 -11.29 -3.19
C ALA A 466 -2.52 -12.21 -2.36
N TRP A 467 -2.20 -12.39 -1.08
CA TRP A 467 -3.10 -13.09 -0.15
C TRP A 467 -4.36 -12.26 0.13
N GLY A 468 -4.23 -10.96 0.32
CA GLY A 468 -5.36 -10.06 0.53
C GLY A 468 -6.37 -10.10 -0.61
N ILE A 469 -5.94 -10.09 -1.86
CA ILE A 469 -6.86 -10.21 -3.00
C ILE A 469 -7.44 -11.63 -3.15
N ALA A 470 -6.71 -12.68 -2.75
CA ALA A 470 -7.26 -14.03 -2.67
C ALA A 470 -8.38 -14.11 -1.62
N LEU A 471 -8.22 -13.43 -0.47
CA LEU A 471 -9.27 -13.32 0.55
C LEU A 471 -10.51 -12.57 0.04
N LEU A 472 -10.33 -11.51 -0.75
CA LEU A 472 -11.46 -10.81 -1.38
C LEU A 472 -12.18 -11.68 -2.42
N ALA A 473 -11.44 -12.50 -3.16
CA ALA A 473 -12.02 -13.47 -4.09
C ALA A 473 -12.75 -14.61 -3.34
N ASP A 474 -12.23 -15.07 -2.21
CA ASP A 474 -12.90 -16.04 -1.35
C ASP A 474 -14.17 -15.44 -0.69
N TYR A 475 -14.09 -14.17 -0.25
CA TYR A 475 -15.25 -13.43 0.26
C TYR A 475 -16.36 -13.34 -0.78
N LEU A 476 -16.06 -13.04 -2.05
CA LEU A 476 -17.04 -13.00 -3.12
C LEU A 476 -17.92 -14.24 -3.18
N ILE A 477 -17.32 -15.43 -3.03
CA ILE A 477 -18.03 -16.71 -3.24
C ILE A 477 -18.51 -17.38 -1.96
N LYS A 478 -18.03 -16.94 -0.78
CA LYS A 478 -18.35 -17.57 0.52
C LYS A 478 -19.02 -16.67 1.54
N LYS A 479 -19.21 -15.37 1.21
CA LYS A 479 -19.93 -14.48 2.12
C LYS A 479 -21.38 -14.95 2.30
N GLU A 480 -21.88 -14.83 3.52
CA GLU A 480 -23.29 -15.02 3.83
C GLU A 480 -24.12 -13.79 3.46
N ASP A 481 -25.45 -13.96 3.43
CA ASP A 481 -26.33 -12.82 3.18
C ASP A 481 -26.11 -11.73 4.24
N LYS A 482 -25.85 -10.50 3.78
CA LYS A 482 -25.54 -9.30 4.62
C LYS A 482 -24.26 -9.38 5.44
N GLU A 483 -23.44 -10.39 5.28
CA GLU A 483 -22.13 -10.44 5.96
C GLU A 483 -21.22 -9.35 5.40
N SER A 484 -20.72 -8.46 6.27
CA SER A 484 -19.76 -7.44 5.88
C SER A 484 -18.36 -8.04 5.67
N LEU A 485 -17.51 -7.32 4.93
CA LEU A 485 -16.11 -7.73 4.79
C LEU A 485 -15.40 -7.80 6.16
N THR A 486 -15.68 -6.86 7.05
CA THR A 486 -15.14 -6.87 8.42
C THR A 486 -15.55 -8.13 9.17
N ASP A 487 -16.86 -8.46 9.18
CA ASP A 487 -17.34 -9.67 9.87
C ASP A 487 -16.72 -10.94 9.30
N TYR A 488 -16.61 -11.02 7.96
CA TYR A 488 -15.99 -12.16 7.30
C TYR A 488 -14.52 -12.33 7.69
N LEU A 489 -13.75 -11.23 7.68
CA LEU A 489 -12.34 -11.27 8.09
C LEU A 489 -12.18 -11.63 9.57
N GLU A 490 -12.92 -10.99 10.47
CA GLU A 490 -12.80 -11.23 11.90
C GLU A 490 -13.24 -12.64 12.29
N ASN A 491 -14.35 -13.14 11.73
CA ASN A 491 -14.95 -14.39 12.17
C ASN A 491 -14.50 -15.63 11.38
N LYS A 492 -14.07 -15.46 10.11
CA LYS A 492 -13.75 -16.61 9.24
C LYS A 492 -12.30 -16.69 8.78
N VAL A 493 -11.54 -15.58 8.89
CA VAL A 493 -10.13 -15.54 8.48
C VAL A 493 -9.22 -15.43 9.70
N PHE A 494 -9.47 -14.46 10.56
CA PHE A 494 -8.58 -14.10 11.68
C PHE A 494 -9.10 -14.55 13.06
N HIS A 495 -10.15 -15.36 13.12
CA HIS A 495 -10.77 -15.78 14.40
C HIS A 495 -9.79 -16.47 15.37
N ASP A 496 -8.82 -17.23 14.85
CA ASP A 496 -7.77 -17.89 15.62
C ASP A 496 -6.43 -17.18 15.59
N ALA A 497 -6.34 -16.06 14.84
CA ALA A 497 -5.08 -15.33 14.68
C ALA A 497 -4.83 -14.45 15.90
N VAL A 498 -4.09 -14.99 16.86
CA VAL A 498 -3.64 -14.23 18.02
C VAL A 498 -2.46 -13.37 17.60
N GLY A 499 -2.74 -12.14 17.17
CA GLY A 499 -1.70 -11.11 17.02
C GLY A 499 -1.06 -10.80 18.39
N THR A 500 0.24 -10.57 18.42
CA THR A 500 0.86 -10.00 19.62
C THR A 500 0.55 -8.52 19.67
N GLY A 501 -0.27 -8.10 20.64
CA GLY A 501 -0.62 -6.71 20.88
C GLY A 501 0.30 -6.06 21.92
N MET A 502 0.48 -4.76 21.79
CA MET A 502 1.18 -3.94 22.77
C MET A 502 0.44 -2.62 22.95
N ASP A 503 0.01 -2.37 24.18
CA ASP A 503 -0.62 -1.10 24.56
C ASP A 503 0.44 0.01 24.68
N PRO A 504 0.06 1.28 24.46
CA PRO A 504 0.97 2.39 24.68
C PRO A 504 1.35 2.49 26.17
N VAL A 505 2.64 2.75 26.41
CA VAL A 505 3.15 3.01 27.77
C VAL A 505 3.17 4.52 27.99
N ALA A 506 2.51 5.00 29.03
CA ALA A 506 2.35 6.44 29.29
C ALA A 506 3.68 7.21 29.29
N GLU A 507 4.74 6.65 29.90
CA GLU A 507 6.08 7.24 29.92
C GLU A 507 6.67 7.37 28.51
N ASP A 508 6.44 6.38 27.64
CA ASP A 508 6.92 6.42 26.25
C ASP A 508 6.14 7.45 25.44
N VAL A 509 4.82 7.56 25.63
CA VAL A 509 3.98 8.58 24.99
C VAL A 509 4.45 9.99 25.36
N GLU A 510 4.61 10.28 26.66
CA GLU A 510 5.10 11.58 27.12
C GLU A 510 6.52 11.87 26.63
N GLY A 511 7.40 10.86 26.65
CA GLY A 511 8.77 10.99 26.17
C GLY A 511 8.84 11.24 24.67
N TYR A 512 7.99 10.57 23.90
CA TYR A 512 7.91 10.79 22.45
C TYR A 512 7.40 12.21 22.13
N GLU A 513 6.42 12.71 22.85
CA GLU A 513 5.95 14.10 22.67
C GLU A 513 7.07 15.12 22.94
N LYS A 514 7.86 14.93 24.00
CA LYS A 514 9.04 15.80 24.29
C LYS A 514 10.10 15.70 23.19
N PHE A 515 10.36 14.50 22.68
CA PHE A 515 11.23 14.32 21.54
C PHE A 515 10.71 15.09 20.33
N MET A 516 9.41 15.00 20.00
CA MET A 516 8.80 15.68 18.85
C MET A 516 8.84 17.21 18.96
N GLU A 517 8.79 17.78 20.16
CA GLU A 517 9.01 19.23 20.35
C GLU A 517 10.42 19.64 19.90
N THR A 518 11.42 18.84 20.24
CA THR A 518 12.81 19.05 19.83
C THR A 518 13.00 18.78 18.34
N TYR A 519 12.38 17.72 17.84
CA TYR A 519 12.40 17.35 16.43
C TYR A 519 11.83 18.48 15.55
N ALA A 520 10.66 19.03 15.90
CA ALA A 520 10.06 20.12 15.14
C ALA A 520 10.94 21.40 15.13
N LYS A 521 11.54 21.77 16.27
CA LYS A 521 12.46 22.91 16.36
C LYS A 521 13.75 22.69 15.56
N GLY A 522 14.25 21.47 15.57
CA GLY A 522 15.50 21.09 14.91
C GLY A 522 15.38 20.95 13.38
N LEU A 523 14.17 20.97 12.78
CA LEU A 523 14.02 21.01 11.32
C LEU A 523 14.77 22.20 10.68
N ALA A 524 14.99 23.27 11.42
CA ALA A 524 15.85 24.38 10.97
C ALA A 524 17.32 23.96 10.78
N ILE A 525 17.81 22.98 11.53
CA ILE A 525 19.16 22.42 11.37
C ILE A 525 19.21 21.58 10.10
N GLU A 526 18.20 20.74 9.89
CA GLU A 526 18.07 19.95 8.67
C GLU A 526 18.02 20.84 7.43
N LYS A 527 17.22 21.93 7.49
CA LYS A 527 17.17 22.92 6.42
C LYS A 527 18.53 23.54 6.14
N ALA A 528 19.25 23.95 7.17
CA ALA A 528 20.60 24.51 7.01
C ALA A 528 21.58 23.48 6.43
N ALA A 529 21.46 22.20 6.78
CA ALA A 529 22.28 21.15 6.20
C ALA A 529 21.98 20.93 4.71
N VAL A 530 20.70 20.91 4.31
CA VAL A 530 20.30 20.80 2.90
C VAL A 530 20.81 22.00 2.08
N GLU A 531 20.76 23.21 2.63
CA GLU A 531 21.18 24.44 1.95
C GLU A 531 22.71 24.58 1.82
N ASN A 532 23.50 23.89 2.65
CA ASN A 532 24.95 24.11 2.74
C ASN A 532 25.82 22.86 2.48
N LEU A 533 25.25 21.68 2.35
CA LEU A 533 25.91 20.40 2.08
C LEU A 533 25.35 19.72 0.82
#